data_af680414ebc28e909e77cad34ac11a9f
#
_entry.id   af680414ebc28e909e77cad34ac11a9f
#
_cell.length_a   1.000
_cell.length_b   1.000
_cell.length_c   1.000
_cell.angle_alpha   90.00
_cell.angle_beta   90.00
_cell.angle_gamma   90.00
#
_symmetry.space_group_name_H-M   'P 1'
#
loop_
_entity.id
_entity.type
_entity.pdbx_description
1 polymer ?
#
loop_
_entity_poly.entity_id
_entity_poly.type
_entity_poly.pdbx_seq_one_letter_code
_entity_poly.pdbx_strand_id
1 'polypeptide(L)'
;MAKRGVLNQRFNSIFDDNSFDEDDEGVSTLKLTDIEPNKSQPRKNFDITALNTLADSIRQNGVIQPLLVRSMPDGTYQIVAGERRWRAAKMAGLTEVPVLVKELTDLQAQQIALIENLQRENLNPIEEANGYKELMDKFGMTQEEVARVVGKARSSIANSLLNLPPIIAEMVSNNELSTGHCKVLLGVSETKDMVELAHKAAGKDVSVREMERMVKALDKKEKPEKKKDTFYTEAEISLAKALETNVSIVPGKKKSTIQIEFYTDEDLTDIVNRLANSK
;
A
#
# COMPACT_ATOMS: atom_id res chain seq x y z
N MET A 1 -6.28 -0.58 31.87
CA MET A 1 -6.40 0.07 30.52
C MET A 1 -5.73 1.45 30.40
N ALA A 2 -5.08 1.99 31.42
CA ALA A 2 -4.54 3.36 31.41
C ALA A 2 -3.05 3.50 30.99
N LYS A 3 -2.31 2.42 30.71
CA LYS A 3 -0.88 2.50 30.36
C LYS A 3 -0.57 2.61 28.84
N ARG A 4 -1.54 2.36 27.95
CA ARG A 4 -1.35 2.44 26.48
C ARG A 4 -1.34 3.88 25.94
N GLY A 5 -2.08 4.81 26.55
CA GLY A 5 -2.19 6.20 26.06
C GLY A 5 -0.93 7.05 26.28
N VAL A 6 -0.17 6.79 27.33
CA VAL A 6 1.02 7.57 27.68
C VAL A 6 2.24 7.18 26.82
N LEU A 7 2.31 5.93 26.39
CA LEU A 7 3.39 5.45 25.50
C LEU A 7 3.27 6.08 24.11
N ASN A 8 2.04 6.19 23.56
CA ASN A 8 1.78 6.77 22.24
C ASN A 8 2.01 8.30 22.20
N GLN A 9 1.76 9.03 23.29
CA GLN A 9 2.03 10.47 23.33
C GLN A 9 3.53 10.79 23.31
N ARG A 10 4.35 9.99 24.01
CA ARG A 10 5.82 10.14 23.99
C ARG A 10 6.44 9.73 22.64
N PHE A 11 5.80 8.81 21.90
CA PHE A 11 6.27 8.41 20.58
C PHE A 11 6.07 9.51 19.53
N ASN A 12 4.95 10.22 19.56
CA ASN A 12 4.68 11.29 18.60
C ASN A 12 5.69 12.45 18.72
N SER A 13 6.19 12.76 19.92
CA SER A 13 7.19 13.81 20.12
C SER A 13 8.60 13.44 19.62
N ILE A 14 8.87 12.16 19.33
CA ILE A 14 10.16 11.72 18.75
C ILE A 14 10.21 11.94 17.23
N PHE A 15 9.02 12.01 16.59
CA PHE A 15 8.88 12.11 15.12
C PHE A 15 8.36 13.47 14.63
N ASP A 16 7.94 14.36 15.53
CA ASP A 16 7.65 15.74 15.15
C ASP A 16 8.98 16.44 14.81
N ASP A 17 9.31 16.44 13.52
CA ASP A 17 10.52 17.06 12.93
C ASP A 17 10.66 18.56 13.22
N ASN A 18 9.67 19.19 13.84
CA ASN A 18 9.66 20.61 14.21
C ASN A 18 9.74 20.87 15.73
N SER A 19 9.83 19.84 16.57
CA SER A 19 10.01 20.03 18.01
C SER A 19 11.43 19.67 18.46
N PHE A 20 12.44 20.26 17.82
CA PHE A 20 13.68 20.55 18.51
C PHE A 20 13.43 21.79 19.39
N ASP A 21 12.55 21.63 20.37
CA ASP A 21 12.48 22.57 21.50
C ASP A 21 13.83 22.47 22.19
N GLU A 22 14.53 23.60 22.23
CA GLU A 22 15.87 23.77 22.80
C GLU A 22 15.98 23.35 24.29
N ASP A 23 14.91 22.89 24.90
CA ASP A 23 14.80 22.61 26.33
C ASP A 23 14.78 21.13 26.73
N ASP A 24 14.85 20.14 25.80
CA ASP A 24 14.76 18.73 26.19
C ASP A 24 15.97 17.91 25.72
N GLU A 25 16.82 17.53 26.68
CA GLU A 25 17.94 16.58 26.63
C GLU A 25 18.99 16.85 25.53
N GLY A 26 19.91 17.74 25.85
CA GLY A 26 20.92 18.33 24.96
C GLY A 26 21.69 17.33 24.10
N VAL A 27 21.92 17.74 22.86
CA VAL A 27 22.90 17.09 21.97
C VAL A 27 24.21 16.96 22.72
N SER A 28 24.64 15.74 22.98
CA SER A 28 25.94 15.42 23.59
C SER A 28 26.91 14.95 22.53
N THR A 29 28.19 15.03 22.82
CA THR A 29 29.25 14.53 21.94
C THR A 29 29.79 13.24 22.50
N LEU A 30 29.81 12.17 21.69
CA LEU A 30 30.38 10.89 22.07
C LEU A 30 31.51 10.46 21.15
N LYS A 31 32.43 9.68 21.69
CA LYS A 31 33.49 9.07 20.90
C LYS A 31 32.93 8.00 19.99
N LEU A 32 33.41 7.96 18.76
CA LEU A 32 32.99 6.92 17.78
C LEU A 32 33.30 5.50 18.22
N THR A 33 34.28 5.33 19.12
CA THR A 33 34.64 4.05 19.72
C THR A 33 33.58 3.49 20.68
N ASP A 34 32.81 4.39 21.29
CA ASP A 34 31.83 4.05 22.32
C ASP A 34 30.45 3.79 21.70
N ILE A 35 30.35 3.96 20.36
CA ILE A 35 29.10 3.81 19.60
C ILE A 35 29.19 2.55 18.74
N GLU A 36 28.25 1.63 18.94
CA GLU A 36 28.15 0.38 18.15
C GLU A 36 26.95 0.39 17.20
N PRO A 37 27.12 -0.18 15.98
CA PRO A 37 25.99 -0.35 15.07
C PRO A 37 25.05 -1.44 15.57
N ASN A 38 23.76 -1.29 15.26
CA ASN A 38 22.77 -2.32 15.56
C ASN A 38 22.94 -3.52 14.61
N LYS A 39 23.33 -4.70 15.15
CA LYS A 39 23.54 -5.95 14.39
C LYS A 39 22.29 -6.47 13.69
N SER A 40 21.10 -6.03 14.11
CA SER A 40 19.80 -6.43 13.55
C SER A 40 19.36 -5.58 12.35
N GLN A 41 20.14 -4.59 11.91
CA GLN A 41 19.74 -3.73 10.80
C GLN A 41 19.79 -4.48 9.45
N PRO A 42 18.73 -4.41 8.62
CA PRO A 42 18.60 -5.20 7.38
C PRO A 42 19.53 -4.73 6.26
N ARG A 43 20.09 -3.51 6.34
CA ARG A 43 20.89 -2.94 5.25
C ARG A 43 22.33 -3.45 5.30
N LYS A 44 22.62 -4.51 4.52
CA LYS A 44 23.98 -5.05 4.36
C LYS A 44 24.77 -4.40 3.21
N ASN A 45 24.10 -3.85 2.21
CA ASN A 45 24.73 -3.24 1.04
C ASN A 45 24.63 -1.71 1.12
N PHE A 46 25.77 -1.05 1.25
CA PHE A 46 25.90 0.40 1.18
C PHE A 46 26.55 0.76 -0.16
N ASP A 47 25.98 1.71 -0.87
CA ASP A 47 26.63 2.30 -2.02
C ASP A 47 27.87 3.06 -1.54
N ILE A 48 29.03 2.53 -1.92
CA ILE A 48 30.35 3.06 -1.51
C ILE A 48 30.55 4.47 -2.04
N THR A 49 30.07 4.75 -3.25
CA THR A 49 30.22 6.08 -3.87
C THR A 49 29.43 7.13 -3.09
N ALA A 50 28.17 6.84 -2.77
CA ALA A 50 27.32 7.71 -1.97
C ALA A 50 27.82 7.86 -0.51
N LEU A 51 28.53 6.86 0.03
CA LEU A 51 29.13 6.93 1.36
C LEU A 51 30.39 7.79 1.36
N ASN A 52 31.23 7.71 0.32
CA ASN A 52 32.39 8.56 0.14
C ASN A 52 32.01 10.04 0.02
N THR A 53 31.02 10.36 -0.81
CA THR A 53 30.50 11.73 -0.94
C THR A 53 30.03 12.30 0.41
N LEU A 54 29.35 11.46 1.21
CA LEU A 54 28.92 11.87 2.54
C LEU A 54 30.10 12.05 3.49
N ALA A 55 31.14 11.19 3.41
CA ALA A 55 32.34 11.32 4.21
C ALA A 55 33.13 12.60 3.89
N ASP A 56 33.19 12.99 2.60
CA ASP A 56 33.83 14.26 2.19
C ASP A 56 33.07 15.47 2.71
N SER A 57 31.75 15.44 2.66
CA SER A 57 30.90 16.48 3.26
C SER A 57 31.11 16.59 4.78
N ILE A 58 31.13 15.44 5.47
CA ILE A 58 31.36 15.39 6.93
C ILE A 58 32.76 15.88 7.30
N ARG A 59 33.77 15.62 6.46
CA ARG A 59 35.15 16.13 6.69
C ARG A 59 35.22 17.66 6.66
N GLN A 60 34.38 18.26 5.81
CA GLN A 60 34.36 19.73 5.64
C GLN A 60 33.47 20.42 6.69
N ASN A 61 32.30 19.87 6.98
CA ASN A 61 31.26 20.55 7.75
C ASN A 61 30.96 19.89 9.10
N GLY A 62 31.60 18.76 9.42
CA GLY A 62 31.20 17.93 10.55
C GLY A 62 29.89 17.20 10.34
N VAL A 63 29.39 16.53 11.37
CA VAL A 63 28.08 15.89 11.39
C VAL A 63 27.06 16.93 11.84
N ILE A 64 26.31 17.50 10.88
CA ILE A 64 25.33 18.57 11.15
C ILE A 64 24.12 18.00 11.92
N GLN A 65 23.59 16.86 11.49
CA GLN A 65 22.44 16.23 12.13
C GLN A 65 22.92 15.14 13.11
N PRO A 66 22.60 15.22 14.41
CA PRO A 66 23.04 14.24 15.41
C PRO A 66 22.62 12.82 15.08
N LEU A 67 23.35 11.83 15.55
CA LEU A 67 22.94 10.43 15.55
C LEU A 67 21.97 10.18 16.69
N LEU A 68 20.97 9.33 16.49
CA LEU A 68 20.12 8.83 17.58
C LEU A 68 20.74 7.55 18.11
N VAL A 69 21.08 7.56 19.40
CA VAL A 69 21.67 6.41 20.11
C VAL A 69 20.91 6.12 21.39
N ARG A 70 21.02 4.89 21.87
CA ARG A 70 20.52 4.49 23.19
C ARG A 70 21.68 3.98 24.04
N SER A 71 21.58 4.19 25.35
CA SER A 71 22.53 3.62 26.31
C SER A 71 22.33 2.10 26.43
N MET A 72 23.45 1.39 26.56
CA MET A 72 23.49 -0.06 26.79
C MET A 72 23.98 -0.36 28.21
N PRO A 73 23.60 -1.52 28.80
CA PRO A 73 23.99 -1.87 30.17
C PRO A 73 25.49 -1.97 30.41
N ASP A 74 26.27 -2.19 29.36
CA ASP A 74 27.73 -2.29 29.39
C ASP A 74 28.45 -0.93 29.32
N GLY A 75 27.68 0.16 29.29
CA GLY A 75 28.24 1.52 29.19
C GLY A 75 28.54 1.98 27.77
N THR A 76 28.27 1.16 26.76
CA THR A 76 28.35 1.54 25.33
C THR A 76 27.03 2.15 24.84
N TYR A 77 27.03 2.68 23.62
CA TYR A 77 25.87 3.26 22.99
C TYR A 77 25.55 2.53 21.70
N GLN A 78 24.28 2.17 21.49
CA GLN A 78 23.84 1.51 20.27
C GLN A 78 23.12 2.49 19.35
N ILE A 79 23.50 2.49 18.05
CA ILE A 79 22.84 3.31 17.03
C ILE A 79 21.40 2.83 16.81
N VAL A 80 20.45 3.74 16.95
CA VAL A 80 19.04 3.54 16.61
C VAL A 80 18.77 4.09 15.21
N ALA A 81 19.26 5.31 14.91
CA ALA A 81 19.18 5.92 13.59
C ALA A 81 20.46 6.70 13.25
N GLY A 82 20.82 6.76 11.96
CA GLY A 82 21.99 7.49 11.48
C GLY A 82 23.23 6.65 11.20
N GLU A 83 23.12 5.35 10.97
CA GLU A 83 24.27 4.46 10.69
C GLU A 83 25.14 4.94 9.52
N ARG A 84 24.54 5.50 8.46
CA ARG A 84 25.32 6.08 7.33
C ARG A 84 26.21 7.23 7.78
N ARG A 85 25.71 8.10 8.65
CA ARG A 85 26.46 9.24 9.21
C ARG A 85 27.61 8.73 10.09
N TRP A 86 27.37 7.73 10.92
CA TRP A 86 28.41 7.10 11.75
C TRP A 86 29.53 6.49 10.90
N ARG A 87 29.20 5.71 9.86
CA ARG A 87 30.18 5.12 8.94
C ARG A 87 30.96 6.19 8.20
N ALA A 88 30.29 7.20 7.68
CA ALA A 88 30.93 8.31 6.96
C ALA A 88 31.81 9.16 7.89
N ALA A 89 31.41 9.39 9.14
CA ALA A 89 32.23 10.07 10.14
C ALA A 89 33.51 9.28 10.46
N LYS A 90 33.43 7.94 10.57
CA LYS A 90 34.59 7.06 10.73
C LYS A 90 35.51 7.12 9.52
N MET A 91 34.98 7.14 8.30
CA MET A 91 35.76 7.30 7.06
C MET A 91 36.36 8.70 6.92
N ALA A 92 35.70 9.72 7.44
CA ALA A 92 36.20 11.09 7.49
C ALA A 92 37.32 11.28 8.52
N GLY A 93 37.54 10.29 9.41
CA GLY A 93 38.59 10.34 10.44
C GLY A 93 38.19 11.14 11.70
N LEU A 94 36.89 11.36 11.92
CA LEU A 94 36.43 12.02 13.15
C LEU A 94 36.64 11.08 14.35
N THR A 95 36.92 11.64 15.50
CA THR A 95 37.04 10.92 16.78
C THR A 95 35.75 10.95 17.58
N GLU A 96 34.95 12.00 17.38
CA GLU A 96 33.73 12.28 18.12
C GLU A 96 32.62 12.74 17.17
N VAL A 97 31.38 12.50 17.57
CA VAL A 97 30.18 12.89 16.79
C VAL A 97 29.07 13.39 17.71
N PRO A 98 28.26 14.35 17.25
CA PRO A 98 27.08 14.77 17.98
C PRO A 98 26.05 13.66 18.00
N VAL A 99 25.45 13.40 19.15
CA VAL A 99 24.45 12.37 19.38
C VAL A 99 23.29 12.88 20.22
N LEU A 100 22.12 12.32 19.98
CA LEU A 100 20.98 12.41 20.86
C LEU A 100 20.85 11.08 21.59
N VAL A 101 21.08 11.06 22.89
CA VAL A 101 20.96 9.85 23.72
C VAL A 101 19.53 9.73 24.22
N LYS A 102 18.88 8.61 23.96
CA LYS A 102 17.55 8.31 24.52
C LYS A 102 17.55 6.96 25.22
N GLU A 103 16.87 6.91 26.37
CA GLU A 103 16.60 5.65 27.05
C GLU A 103 15.47 4.90 26.34
N LEU A 104 15.82 3.87 25.58
CA LEU A 104 14.90 3.10 24.78
C LEU A 104 15.03 1.61 25.08
N THR A 105 13.89 0.95 25.25
CA THR A 105 13.85 -0.51 25.29
C THR A 105 14.20 -1.11 23.91
N ASP A 106 14.58 -2.38 23.87
CA ASP A 106 14.86 -3.08 22.59
C ASP A 106 13.69 -2.99 21.61
N LEU A 107 12.46 -3.10 22.12
CA LEU A 107 11.25 -3.04 21.32
C LEU A 107 11.07 -1.64 20.70
N GLN A 108 11.28 -0.58 21.47
CA GLN A 108 11.19 0.80 21.01
C GLN A 108 12.28 1.13 19.98
N ALA A 109 13.51 0.70 20.24
CA ALA A 109 14.60 0.90 19.29
C ALA A 109 14.34 0.21 17.94
N GLN A 110 13.79 -1.03 17.95
CA GLN A 110 13.38 -1.74 16.74
C GLN A 110 12.25 -1.03 16.01
N GLN A 111 11.25 -0.51 16.72
CA GLN A 111 10.14 0.22 16.15
C GLN A 111 10.62 1.51 15.44
N ILE A 112 11.46 2.29 16.10
CA ILE A 112 12.03 3.53 15.53
C ILE A 112 12.84 3.21 14.26
N ALA A 113 13.71 2.20 14.32
CA ALA A 113 14.51 1.78 13.18
C ALA A 113 13.66 1.31 11.99
N LEU A 114 12.54 0.62 12.25
CA LEU A 114 11.60 0.20 11.22
C LEU A 114 10.88 1.40 10.58
N ILE A 115 10.44 2.36 11.39
CA ILE A 115 9.79 3.58 10.91
C ILE A 115 10.76 4.41 10.06
N GLU A 116 12.00 4.62 10.51
CA GLU A 116 13.03 5.31 9.73
C GLU A 116 13.24 4.63 8.37
N ASN A 117 13.30 3.30 8.37
CA ASN A 117 13.43 2.54 7.13
C ASN A 117 12.22 2.73 6.19
N LEU A 118 11.00 2.80 6.73
CA LEU A 118 9.77 3.00 5.96
C LEU A 118 9.61 4.42 5.39
N GLN A 119 10.30 5.40 5.95
CA GLN A 119 10.30 6.79 5.45
C GLN A 119 11.27 7.02 4.28
N ARG A 120 11.98 5.99 3.80
CA ARG A 120 12.89 6.12 2.65
C ARG A 120 12.13 6.22 1.34
N GLU A 121 12.65 7.05 0.41
CA GLU A 121 12.00 7.35 -0.88
C GLU A 121 11.94 6.16 -1.86
N ASN A 122 12.82 5.16 -1.75
CA ASN A 122 12.99 4.09 -2.75
C ASN A 122 12.74 2.69 -2.18
N LEU A 123 11.72 2.52 -1.34
CA LEU A 123 11.31 1.19 -0.89
C LEU A 123 10.59 0.44 -2.00
N ASN A 124 10.89 -0.86 -2.10
CA ASN A 124 10.04 -1.77 -2.83
C ASN A 124 8.66 -1.82 -2.14
N PRO A 125 7.56 -1.73 -2.89
CA PRO A 125 6.20 -1.80 -2.33
C PRO A 125 5.92 -3.03 -1.46
N ILE A 126 6.60 -4.14 -1.70
CA ILE A 126 6.52 -5.33 -0.84
C ILE A 126 7.22 -5.10 0.49
N GLU A 127 8.41 -4.48 0.48
CA GLU A 127 9.12 -4.12 1.71
C GLU A 127 8.30 -3.14 2.54
N GLU A 128 7.68 -2.17 1.87
CA GLU A 128 6.79 -1.19 2.48
C GLU A 128 5.57 -1.87 3.13
N ALA A 129 4.89 -2.76 2.40
CA ALA A 129 3.73 -3.49 2.91
C ALA A 129 4.09 -4.39 4.10
N ASN A 130 5.23 -5.11 4.02
CA ASN A 130 5.72 -5.95 5.11
C ASN A 130 6.09 -5.12 6.34
N GLY A 131 6.67 -3.94 6.15
CA GLY A 131 6.97 -3.02 7.24
C GLY A 131 5.71 -2.50 7.94
N TYR A 132 4.66 -2.16 7.19
CA TYR A 132 3.36 -1.79 7.78
C TYR A 132 2.76 -2.95 8.58
N LYS A 133 2.82 -4.16 8.02
CA LYS A 133 2.36 -5.35 8.72
C LYS A 133 3.14 -5.59 10.01
N GLU A 134 4.46 -5.47 9.98
CA GLU A 134 5.29 -5.62 11.17
C GLU A 134 4.96 -4.57 12.24
N LEU A 135 4.71 -3.30 11.86
CA LEU A 135 4.27 -2.26 12.79
C LEU A 135 2.93 -2.61 13.45
N MET A 136 2.00 -3.19 12.70
CA MET A 136 0.69 -3.58 13.22
C MET A 136 0.77 -4.84 14.09
N ASP A 137 1.41 -5.90 13.60
CA ASP A 137 1.39 -7.22 14.25
C ASP A 137 2.33 -7.28 15.47
N LYS A 138 3.55 -6.72 15.35
CA LYS A 138 4.59 -6.81 16.40
C LYS A 138 4.48 -5.67 17.41
N PHE A 139 4.16 -4.47 16.94
CA PHE A 139 4.10 -3.28 17.80
C PHE A 139 2.68 -2.87 18.16
N GLY A 140 1.65 -3.56 17.64
CA GLY A 140 0.24 -3.36 17.98
C GLY A 140 -0.33 -2.02 17.51
N MET A 141 0.28 -1.41 16.49
CA MET A 141 -0.19 -0.15 15.93
C MET A 141 -1.43 -0.33 15.07
N THR A 142 -2.34 0.62 15.14
CA THR A 142 -3.48 0.71 14.22
C THR A 142 -3.05 1.24 12.85
N GLN A 143 -3.85 1.01 11.80
CA GLN A 143 -3.59 1.58 10.47
C GLN A 143 -3.48 3.11 10.49
N GLU A 144 -4.22 3.77 11.38
CA GLU A 144 -4.19 5.22 11.53
C GLU A 144 -2.89 5.72 12.17
N GLU A 145 -2.40 5.02 13.20
CA GLU A 145 -1.12 5.31 13.84
C GLU A 145 0.04 5.07 12.87
N VAL A 146 0.03 3.95 12.12
CA VAL A 146 1.03 3.69 11.07
C VAL A 146 1.02 4.81 10.02
N ALA A 147 -0.16 5.20 9.51
CA ALA A 147 -0.31 6.25 8.52
C ALA A 147 0.29 7.58 8.99
N ARG A 148 0.01 7.96 10.25
CA ARG A 148 0.53 9.19 10.86
C ARG A 148 2.05 9.18 10.95
N VAL A 149 2.63 8.09 11.44
CA VAL A 149 4.08 7.99 11.69
C VAL A 149 4.88 7.91 10.38
N VAL A 150 4.34 7.26 9.34
CA VAL A 150 5.01 7.18 8.03
C VAL A 150 4.67 8.36 7.10
N GLY A 151 3.83 9.30 7.55
CA GLY A 151 3.46 10.48 6.76
C GLY A 151 2.58 10.17 5.54
N LYS A 152 1.75 9.10 5.59
CA LYS A 152 0.88 8.68 4.48
C LYS A 152 -0.60 8.71 4.88
N ALA A 153 -1.50 8.73 3.89
CA ALA A 153 -2.92 8.62 4.15
C ALA A 153 -3.28 7.21 4.66
N ARG A 154 -4.23 7.09 5.61
CA ARG A 154 -4.72 5.79 6.10
C ARG A 154 -5.21 4.88 4.97
N SER A 155 -5.86 5.45 3.95
CA SER A 155 -6.29 4.70 2.76
C SER A 155 -5.13 4.07 1.99
N SER A 156 -3.95 4.71 1.98
CA SER A 156 -2.74 4.15 1.36
C SER A 156 -2.25 2.93 2.12
N ILE A 157 -2.28 2.96 3.45
CA ILE A 157 -1.92 1.81 4.29
C ILE A 157 -2.91 0.66 4.10
N ALA A 158 -4.23 0.95 4.10
CA ALA A 158 -5.28 -0.05 3.91
C ALA A 158 -5.23 -0.69 2.51
N ASN A 159 -4.88 0.09 1.50
CA ASN A 159 -4.73 -0.37 0.10
C ASN A 159 -3.31 -0.84 -0.23
N SER A 160 -2.44 -0.92 0.76
CA SER A 160 -1.10 -1.48 0.57
C SER A 160 -1.18 -2.98 0.23
N LEU A 161 -0.06 -3.55 -0.18
CA LEU A 161 0.04 -4.97 -0.58
C LEU A 161 -0.20 -5.98 0.56
N LEU A 162 -0.70 -5.54 1.74
CA LEU A 162 -0.99 -6.40 2.89
C LEU A 162 -1.98 -7.53 2.59
N ASN A 163 -2.87 -7.30 1.64
CA ASN A 163 -3.93 -8.26 1.27
C ASN A 163 -3.58 -9.12 0.05
N LEU A 164 -2.38 -8.98 -0.51
CA LEU A 164 -1.98 -9.81 -1.64
C LEU A 164 -1.57 -11.21 -1.17
N PRO A 165 -1.98 -12.27 -1.89
CA PRO A 165 -1.45 -13.60 -1.69
C PRO A 165 0.09 -13.63 -1.79
N PRO A 166 0.79 -14.48 -0.99
CA PRO A 166 2.26 -14.54 -0.99
C PRO A 166 2.87 -14.74 -2.38
N ILE A 167 2.22 -15.52 -3.24
CA ILE A 167 2.67 -15.78 -4.61
C ILE A 167 2.71 -14.50 -5.45
N ILE A 168 1.73 -13.61 -5.30
CA ILE A 168 1.70 -12.33 -6.03
C ILE A 168 2.76 -11.38 -5.47
N ALA A 169 2.97 -11.40 -4.15
CA ALA A 169 4.04 -10.63 -3.51
C ALA A 169 5.42 -11.06 -4.05
N GLU A 170 5.65 -12.37 -4.25
CA GLU A 170 6.87 -12.90 -4.84
C GLU A 170 7.05 -12.45 -6.31
N MET A 171 6.00 -12.51 -7.13
CA MET A 171 6.01 -12.01 -8.52
C MET A 171 6.39 -10.53 -8.61
N VAL A 172 5.92 -9.69 -7.67
CA VAL A 172 6.30 -8.29 -7.60
C VAL A 172 7.76 -8.12 -7.20
N SER A 173 8.24 -8.90 -6.23
CA SER A 173 9.64 -8.88 -5.79
C SER A 173 10.59 -9.27 -6.91
N ASN A 174 10.17 -10.19 -7.78
CA ASN A 174 10.91 -10.63 -8.96
C ASN A 174 10.78 -9.67 -10.16
N ASN A 175 10.08 -8.54 -10.02
CA ASN A 175 9.75 -7.60 -11.09
C ASN A 175 8.93 -8.19 -12.25
N GLU A 176 8.23 -9.31 -12.03
CA GLU A 176 7.31 -9.91 -12.99
C GLU A 176 6.00 -9.12 -13.10
N LEU A 177 5.61 -8.45 -12.01
CA LEU A 177 4.45 -7.58 -11.92
C LEU A 177 4.84 -6.20 -11.41
N SER A 178 4.28 -5.14 -12.02
CA SER A 178 4.43 -3.79 -11.51
C SER A 178 3.47 -3.50 -10.35
N THR A 179 3.77 -2.45 -9.57
CA THR A 179 2.87 -1.96 -8.51
C THR A 179 1.50 -1.53 -9.03
N GLY A 180 1.43 -1.07 -10.28
CA GLY A 180 0.17 -0.76 -10.96
C GLY A 180 -0.69 -2.01 -11.14
N HIS A 181 -0.10 -3.14 -11.56
CA HIS A 181 -0.79 -4.42 -11.67
C HIS A 181 -1.34 -4.88 -10.32
N CYS A 182 -0.57 -4.73 -9.23
CA CYS A 182 -1.01 -5.11 -7.88
C CYS A 182 -2.22 -4.30 -7.41
N LYS A 183 -2.25 -2.99 -7.68
CA LYS A 183 -3.40 -2.14 -7.33
C LYS A 183 -4.69 -2.60 -8.01
N VAL A 184 -4.59 -3.04 -9.26
CA VAL A 184 -5.73 -3.57 -10.02
C VAL A 184 -6.17 -4.92 -9.47
N LEU A 185 -5.21 -5.81 -9.13
CA LEU A 185 -5.49 -7.12 -8.53
C LEU A 185 -6.18 -7.04 -7.18
N LEU A 186 -5.85 -6.05 -6.35
CA LEU A 186 -6.51 -5.80 -5.06
C LEU A 186 -8.02 -5.50 -5.18
N GLY A 187 -8.50 -5.12 -6.38
CA GLY A 187 -9.93 -4.97 -6.67
C GLY A 187 -10.66 -6.29 -6.95
N VAL A 188 -9.95 -7.42 -7.08
CA VAL A 188 -10.54 -8.75 -7.35
C VAL A 188 -10.96 -9.40 -6.04
N SER A 189 -12.23 -9.83 -5.95
CA SER A 189 -12.80 -10.40 -4.72
C SER A 189 -12.28 -11.81 -4.41
N GLU A 190 -12.12 -12.64 -5.44
CA GLU A 190 -11.73 -14.04 -5.29
C GLU A 190 -10.21 -14.22 -5.42
N THR A 191 -9.59 -14.84 -4.41
CA THR A 191 -8.13 -15.08 -4.39
C THR A 191 -7.67 -15.93 -5.58
N LYS A 192 -8.49 -16.88 -6.04
CA LYS A 192 -8.17 -17.74 -7.19
C LYS A 192 -8.06 -16.93 -8.47
N ASP A 193 -9.04 -16.06 -8.74
CA ASP A 193 -9.08 -15.20 -9.92
C ASP A 193 -7.94 -14.16 -9.89
N MET A 194 -7.62 -13.66 -8.69
CA MET A 194 -6.48 -12.77 -8.47
C MET A 194 -5.16 -13.43 -8.90
N VAL A 195 -4.92 -14.67 -8.47
CA VAL A 195 -3.70 -15.44 -8.81
C VAL A 195 -3.68 -15.79 -10.29
N GLU A 196 -4.81 -16.20 -10.88
CA GLU A 196 -4.90 -16.52 -12.30
C GLU A 196 -4.61 -15.30 -13.20
N LEU A 197 -5.14 -14.14 -12.85
CA LEU A 197 -4.85 -12.88 -13.52
C LEU A 197 -3.39 -12.46 -13.38
N ALA A 198 -2.82 -12.64 -12.18
CA ALA A 198 -1.41 -12.35 -11.92
C ALA A 198 -0.49 -13.19 -12.83
N HIS A 199 -0.73 -14.50 -12.92
CA HIS A 199 0.02 -15.38 -13.83
C HIS A 199 -0.15 -15.01 -15.31
N LYS A 200 -1.37 -14.62 -15.73
CA LYS A 200 -1.61 -14.16 -17.09
C LYS A 200 -0.85 -12.88 -17.43
N ALA A 201 -0.69 -12.00 -16.45
CA ALA A 201 0.04 -10.74 -16.64
C ALA A 201 1.56 -10.94 -16.59
N ALA A 202 2.07 -11.78 -15.69
CA ALA A 202 3.50 -12.09 -15.57
C ALA A 202 4.08 -12.81 -16.80
N GLY A 203 3.26 -13.61 -17.50
CA GLY A 203 3.68 -14.35 -18.71
C GLY A 203 3.61 -13.56 -20.03
N LYS A 204 3.13 -12.31 -20.02
CA LYS A 204 2.93 -11.46 -21.19
C LYS A 204 3.20 -10.01 -20.80
N ASP A 205 3.69 -9.18 -21.73
CA ASP A 205 3.80 -7.71 -21.54
C ASP A 205 2.40 -7.06 -21.49
N VAL A 206 1.58 -7.50 -20.52
CA VAL A 206 0.22 -6.98 -20.29
C VAL A 206 0.35 -5.61 -19.64
N SER A 207 -0.24 -4.60 -20.22
CA SER A 207 -0.28 -3.27 -19.60
C SER A 207 -1.29 -3.23 -18.44
N VAL A 208 -1.09 -2.30 -17.49
CA VAL A 208 -2.03 -2.07 -16.37
C VAL A 208 -3.46 -1.83 -16.88
N ARG A 209 -3.62 -1.12 -18.01
CA ARG A 209 -4.93 -0.86 -18.63
C ARG A 209 -5.60 -2.12 -19.17
N GLU A 210 -4.84 -3.05 -19.70
CA GLU A 210 -5.36 -4.35 -20.15
C GLU A 210 -5.79 -5.20 -18.98
N MET A 211 -5.01 -5.20 -17.89
CA MET A 211 -5.40 -5.88 -16.66
C MET A 211 -6.68 -5.29 -16.06
N GLU A 212 -6.86 -3.97 -16.05
CA GLU A 212 -8.13 -3.34 -15.64
C GLU A 212 -9.33 -3.82 -16.48
N ARG A 213 -9.14 -4.01 -17.80
CA ARG A 213 -10.19 -4.55 -18.67
C ARG A 213 -10.49 -6.00 -18.35
N MET A 214 -9.46 -6.82 -18.03
CA MET A 214 -9.64 -8.22 -17.63
C MET A 214 -10.43 -8.33 -16.33
N VAL A 215 -10.10 -7.52 -15.32
CA VAL A 215 -10.84 -7.47 -14.05
C VAL A 215 -12.29 -7.05 -14.27
N LYS A 216 -12.55 -5.99 -15.04
CA LYS A 216 -13.92 -5.56 -15.38
C LYS A 216 -14.72 -6.63 -16.15
N ALA A 217 -14.05 -7.46 -16.92
CA ALA A 217 -14.69 -8.57 -17.63
C ALA A 217 -15.09 -9.72 -16.69
N LEU A 218 -14.28 -9.96 -15.63
CA LEU A 218 -14.64 -10.93 -14.57
C LEU A 218 -15.82 -10.42 -13.75
N ASP A 219 -15.82 -9.17 -13.31
CA ASP A 219 -16.94 -8.57 -12.56
C ASP A 219 -18.27 -8.63 -13.33
N LYS A 220 -18.22 -8.59 -14.67
CA LYS A 220 -19.42 -8.75 -15.51
C LYS A 220 -19.91 -10.20 -15.56
N LYS A 221 -19.00 -11.20 -15.50
CA LYS A 221 -19.36 -12.62 -15.46
C LYS A 221 -19.93 -13.04 -14.11
N GLU A 222 -19.48 -12.43 -13.01
CA GLU A 222 -19.95 -12.76 -11.66
C GLU A 222 -21.26 -12.07 -11.27
N LYS A 223 -21.72 -11.06 -12.00
CA LYS A 223 -23.08 -10.57 -11.75
C LYS A 223 -24.03 -11.64 -12.23
N PRO A 224 -24.71 -12.39 -11.30
CA PRO A 224 -25.74 -13.33 -11.70
C PRO A 224 -26.73 -12.52 -12.54
N GLU A 225 -27.02 -12.98 -13.77
CA GLU A 225 -28.19 -12.49 -14.48
C GLU A 225 -29.33 -12.57 -13.46
N LYS A 226 -29.85 -11.40 -13.06
CA LYS A 226 -31.04 -11.38 -12.19
C LYS A 226 -32.04 -12.27 -12.89
N LYS A 227 -32.36 -13.45 -12.30
CA LYS A 227 -33.42 -14.30 -12.80
C LYS A 227 -34.60 -13.38 -13.05
N LYS A 228 -34.91 -13.15 -14.34
CA LYS A 228 -36.10 -12.36 -14.70
C LYS A 228 -37.26 -13.03 -14.02
N ASP A 229 -38.12 -12.26 -13.38
CA ASP A 229 -39.31 -12.76 -12.76
C ASP A 229 -40.09 -13.59 -13.82
N THR A 230 -40.50 -14.76 -13.46
CA THR A 230 -41.24 -15.69 -14.37
C THR A 230 -42.36 -14.95 -15.11
N PHE A 231 -43.00 -14.00 -14.43
CA PHE A 231 -44.01 -13.10 -15.01
C PHE A 231 -43.52 -12.31 -16.22
N TYR A 232 -42.34 -11.70 -16.13
CA TYR A 232 -41.78 -10.94 -17.26
C TYR A 232 -41.38 -11.84 -18.42
N THR A 233 -40.87 -13.06 -18.12
CA THR A 233 -40.50 -14.03 -19.16
C THR A 233 -41.73 -14.53 -19.91
N GLU A 234 -42.83 -14.83 -19.21
CA GLU A 234 -44.10 -15.21 -19.83
C GLU A 234 -44.70 -14.08 -20.66
N ALA A 235 -44.61 -12.85 -20.17
CA ALA A 235 -45.08 -11.67 -20.91
C ALA A 235 -44.24 -11.42 -22.17
N GLU A 236 -42.92 -11.58 -22.11
CA GLU A 236 -42.01 -11.49 -23.29
C GLU A 236 -42.39 -12.51 -24.35
N ILE A 237 -42.62 -13.79 -23.98
CA ILE A 237 -42.98 -14.84 -24.89
C ILE A 237 -44.35 -14.57 -25.55
N SER A 238 -45.33 -14.11 -24.75
CA SER A 238 -46.68 -13.80 -25.25
C SER A 238 -46.65 -12.61 -26.22
N LEU A 239 -45.90 -11.54 -25.91
CA LEU A 239 -45.74 -10.37 -26.77
C LEU A 239 -44.98 -10.71 -28.05
N ALA A 240 -43.87 -11.48 -27.93
CA ALA A 240 -43.09 -11.89 -29.09
C ALA A 240 -43.92 -12.72 -30.07
N LYS A 241 -44.78 -13.60 -29.54
CA LYS A 241 -45.69 -14.41 -30.37
C LYS A 241 -46.79 -13.56 -31.04
N ALA A 242 -47.32 -12.55 -30.33
CA ALA A 242 -48.37 -11.68 -30.87
C ALA A 242 -47.85 -10.71 -31.92
N LEU A 243 -46.62 -10.21 -31.74
CA LEU A 243 -46.00 -9.20 -32.62
C LEU A 243 -45.09 -9.82 -33.69
N GLU A 244 -44.81 -11.12 -33.61
CA GLU A 244 -43.93 -11.87 -34.51
C GLU A 244 -42.53 -11.28 -34.59
N THR A 245 -42.04 -10.67 -33.49
CA THR A 245 -40.72 -10.06 -33.41
C THR A 245 -40.13 -10.24 -32.00
N ASN A 246 -38.84 -9.97 -31.84
CA ASN A 246 -38.17 -10.03 -30.55
C ASN A 246 -38.69 -8.94 -29.61
N VAL A 247 -39.16 -9.34 -28.45
CA VAL A 247 -39.60 -8.43 -27.39
C VAL A 247 -38.80 -8.71 -26.11
N SER A 248 -38.28 -7.68 -25.50
CA SER A 248 -37.61 -7.78 -24.21
C SER A 248 -38.17 -6.78 -23.21
N ILE A 249 -38.35 -7.23 -21.97
CA ILE A 249 -38.83 -6.38 -20.85
C ILE A 249 -37.65 -6.14 -19.90
N VAL A 250 -37.30 -4.86 -19.72
CA VAL A 250 -36.26 -4.42 -18.79
C VAL A 250 -36.93 -3.86 -17.53
N PRO A 251 -36.95 -4.63 -16.42
CA PRO A 251 -37.55 -4.17 -15.18
C PRO A 251 -36.68 -3.08 -14.52
N GLY A 252 -37.31 -1.97 -14.16
CA GLY A 252 -36.67 -0.87 -13.47
C GLY A 252 -37.30 -0.56 -12.11
N LYS A 253 -36.56 0.10 -11.21
CA LYS A 253 -37.05 0.43 -9.85
C LYS A 253 -38.27 1.38 -9.83
N LYS A 254 -38.40 2.27 -10.78
CA LYS A 254 -39.52 3.26 -10.89
C LYS A 254 -40.38 3.02 -12.12
N LYS A 255 -39.81 2.56 -13.20
CA LYS A 255 -40.50 2.26 -14.46
C LYS A 255 -39.82 1.06 -15.13
N SER A 256 -40.59 0.16 -15.71
CA SER A 256 -40.13 -0.90 -16.59
C SER A 256 -40.28 -0.44 -18.04
N THR A 257 -39.44 -0.96 -18.92
CA THR A 257 -39.42 -0.60 -20.36
C THR A 257 -39.59 -1.87 -21.17
N ILE A 258 -40.46 -1.82 -22.18
CA ILE A 258 -40.60 -2.85 -23.19
C ILE A 258 -39.82 -2.41 -24.41
N GLN A 259 -38.92 -3.26 -24.89
CA GLN A 259 -38.13 -3.03 -26.12
C GLN A 259 -38.63 -4.02 -27.17
N ILE A 260 -38.97 -3.51 -28.35
CA ILE A 260 -39.47 -4.28 -29.49
C ILE A 260 -38.47 -4.03 -30.61
N GLU A 261 -37.89 -5.09 -31.18
CA GLU A 261 -36.95 -5.00 -32.28
C GLU A 261 -37.70 -4.98 -33.62
N PHE A 262 -37.29 -4.11 -34.55
CA PHE A 262 -37.76 -4.10 -35.92
C PHE A 262 -36.57 -3.77 -36.84
N TYR A 263 -36.61 -4.23 -38.08
CA TYR A 263 -35.53 -4.14 -39.06
C TYR A 263 -35.85 -3.17 -40.19
N THR A 264 -37.15 -3.01 -40.50
CA THR A 264 -37.63 -2.15 -41.59
C THR A 264 -38.79 -1.25 -41.14
N ASP A 265 -39.03 -0.15 -41.85
CA ASP A 265 -40.17 0.73 -41.59
C ASP A 265 -41.51 0.03 -41.81
N GLU A 266 -41.53 -0.98 -42.67
CA GLU A 266 -42.70 -1.85 -42.92
C GLU A 266 -42.99 -2.69 -41.68
N ASP A 267 -41.96 -3.32 -41.05
CA ASP A 267 -42.07 -4.06 -39.79
C ASP A 267 -42.65 -3.20 -38.69
N LEU A 268 -42.15 -1.93 -38.58
CA LEU A 268 -42.65 -0.98 -37.59
C LEU A 268 -44.16 -0.70 -37.79
N THR A 269 -44.58 -0.50 -39.05
CA THR A 269 -45.97 -0.25 -39.40
C THR A 269 -46.86 -1.44 -39.03
N ASP A 270 -46.43 -2.65 -39.33
CA ASP A 270 -47.15 -3.89 -38.94
C ASP A 270 -47.25 -4.06 -37.42
N ILE A 271 -46.18 -3.80 -36.68
CA ILE A 271 -46.18 -3.83 -35.20
C ILE A 271 -47.19 -2.83 -34.66
N VAL A 272 -47.17 -1.58 -35.17
CA VAL A 272 -48.12 -0.53 -34.75
C VAL A 272 -49.59 -0.95 -35.04
N ASN A 273 -49.86 -1.50 -36.22
CA ASN A 273 -51.17 -1.99 -36.58
C ASN A 273 -51.67 -3.13 -35.68
N ARG A 274 -50.81 -4.07 -35.35
CA ARG A 274 -51.12 -5.18 -34.42
C ARG A 274 -51.42 -4.67 -33.02
N LEU A 275 -50.62 -3.73 -32.52
CA LEU A 275 -50.85 -3.08 -31.21
C LEU A 275 -52.13 -2.26 -31.17
N ALA A 276 -52.46 -1.53 -32.26
CA ALA A 276 -53.68 -0.71 -32.34
C ALA A 276 -54.97 -1.52 -32.49
N ASN A 277 -54.91 -2.70 -33.15
CA ASN A 277 -56.07 -3.55 -33.40
C ASN A 277 -56.26 -4.66 -32.35
N SER A 278 -55.42 -4.72 -31.33
CA SER A 278 -55.55 -5.64 -30.19
C SER A 278 -56.57 -5.07 -29.18
N LYS A 279 -57.89 -5.18 -29.53
CA LYS A 279 -59.01 -5.01 -28.58
C LYS A 279 -59.59 -6.34 -28.19
#